data_d9c09ef41d362a00c911097e5f991165
#
_entry.id   d9c09ef41d362a00c911097e5f991165
#
_cell.length_a   1.000
_cell.length_b   1.000
_cell.length_c   1.000
_cell.angle_alpha   90.00
_cell.angle_beta   90.00
_cell.angle_gamma   90.00
#
_symmetry.space_group_name_H-M   'P 1'
#
loop_
_entity.id
_entity.type
_entity.pdbx_description
1 polymer ?
#
loop_
_entity_poly.entity_id
_entity_poly.type
_entity_poly.pdbx_seq_one_letter_code
_entity_poly.pdbx_strand_id
1 'polypeptide(L)'
;MEAIDKERMELCRIYQVDAQDVRTAFLSMYPDPELEDKDLYTIITHAKCYDGLKAPSSGVLSKIRYFTEDVPYSLVAIQALAKIAKAETPVIDSIVTLVRTVVEPALPEGRTMKELGFTEDTTVKDVIAMCDGNA
;
A
#
# COMPACT_ATOMS: atom_id res chain seq x y z
N MET A 1 -3.13 6.06 -7.48
CA MET A 1 -3.44 4.70 -6.97
C MET A 1 -2.85 3.62 -7.89
N GLU A 2 -3.17 3.60 -9.19
CA GLU A 2 -2.71 2.54 -10.12
C GLU A 2 -1.19 2.35 -10.16
N ALA A 3 -0.41 3.44 -10.12
CA ALA A 3 1.05 3.33 -10.12
C ALA A 3 1.60 2.67 -8.84
N ILE A 4 1.03 2.99 -7.67
CA ILE A 4 1.34 2.32 -6.40
C ILE A 4 0.95 0.84 -6.47
N ASP A 5 -0.24 0.57 -6.99
CA ASP A 5 -0.75 -0.78 -7.10
C ASP A 5 0.08 -1.65 -8.04
N LYS A 6 0.57 -1.08 -9.13
CA LYS A 6 1.51 -1.77 -10.03
C LYS A 6 2.78 -2.22 -9.32
N GLU A 7 3.37 -1.36 -8.49
CA GLU A 7 4.55 -1.70 -7.68
C GLU A 7 4.21 -2.80 -6.65
N ARG A 8 3.06 -2.70 -5.98
CA ARG A 8 2.56 -3.73 -5.07
C ARG A 8 2.35 -5.08 -5.77
N MET A 9 1.71 -5.08 -6.94
CA MET A 9 1.44 -6.32 -7.70
C MET A 9 2.72 -7.01 -8.18
N GLU A 10 3.76 -6.24 -8.53
CA GLU A 10 5.06 -6.83 -8.83
C GLU A 10 5.66 -7.56 -7.62
N LEU A 11 5.55 -6.98 -6.42
CA LEU A 11 5.96 -7.67 -5.19
C LEU A 11 5.12 -8.92 -4.92
N CYS A 12 3.80 -8.85 -5.11
CA CYS A 12 2.94 -10.03 -4.99
C CYS A 12 3.43 -11.16 -5.90
N ARG A 13 3.80 -10.84 -7.15
CA ARG A 13 4.37 -11.82 -8.09
C ARG A 13 5.69 -12.42 -7.59
N ILE A 14 6.61 -11.59 -7.06
CA ILE A 14 7.90 -12.04 -6.54
C ILE A 14 7.71 -12.94 -5.31
N TYR A 15 6.81 -12.58 -4.41
CA TYR A 15 6.50 -13.33 -3.21
C TYR A 15 5.50 -14.48 -3.42
N GLN A 16 5.08 -14.72 -4.66
CA GLN A 16 4.14 -15.79 -5.05
C GLN A 16 2.77 -15.66 -4.32
N VAL A 17 2.34 -14.43 -4.06
CA VAL A 17 1.04 -14.14 -3.45
C VAL A 17 0.02 -13.98 -4.57
N ASP A 18 -1.05 -14.78 -4.52
CA ASP A 18 -2.22 -14.60 -5.37
C ASP A 18 -3.05 -13.42 -4.87
N ALA A 19 -2.93 -12.30 -5.55
CA ALA A 19 -3.56 -11.04 -5.17
C ALA A 19 -4.25 -10.39 -6.37
N GLN A 20 -5.35 -9.72 -6.10
CA GLN A 20 -6.04 -8.89 -7.09
C GLN A 20 -5.43 -7.49 -7.13
N ASP A 21 -5.42 -6.87 -8.32
CA ASP A 21 -5.18 -5.45 -8.46
C ASP A 21 -6.30 -4.63 -7.78
N VAL A 22 -6.01 -3.36 -7.49
CA VAL A 22 -6.93 -2.50 -6.73
C VAL A 22 -8.29 -2.34 -7.41
N ARG A 23 -8.34 -2.30 -8.75
CA ARG A 23 -9.59 -2.19 -9.50
C ARG A 23 -10.43 -3.45 -9.36
N THR A 24 -9.85 -4.60 -9.58
CA THR A 24 -10.50 -5.90 -9.46
C THR A 24 -10.97 -6.16 -8.03
N ALA A 25 -10.11 -5.86 -7.04
CA ALA A 25 -10.46 -6.00 -5.62
C ALA A 25 -11.63 -5.09 -5.23
N PHE A 26 -11.64 -3.84 -5.73
CA PHE A 26 -12.72 -2.91 -5.44
C PHE A 26 -14.06 -3.40 -6.00
N LEU A 27 -14.11 -3.81 -7.28
CA LEU A 27 -15.33 -4.33 -7.90
C LEU A 27 -15.79 -5.65 -7.29
N SER A 28 -14.87 -6.46 -6.78
CA SER A 28 -15.21 -7.68 -6.05
C SER A 28 -15.91 -7.38 -4.71
N MET A 29 -15.49 -6.32 -4.01
CA MET A 29 -16.11 -5.89 -2.74
C MET A 29 -17.41 -5.09 -2.96
N TYR A 30 -17.46 -4.31 -4.03
CA TYR A 30 -18.58 -3.42 -4.35
C TYR A 30 -19.01 -3.63 -5.81
N PRO A 31 -19.67 -4.75 -6.11
CA PRO A 31 -20.06 -5.06 -7.48
C PRO A 31 -21.09 -4.05 -8.01
N ASP A 32 -20.79 -3.47 -9.16
CA ASP A 32 -21.68 -2.58 -9.88
C ASP A 32 -21.51 -2.82 -11.40
N PRO A 33 -22.49 -3.43 -12.06
CA PRO A 33 -22.41 -3.77 -13.49
C PRO A 33 -22.17 -2.56 -14.39
N GLU A 34 -22.57 -1.34 -13.98
CA GLU A 34 -22.36 -0.12 -14.74
C GLU A 34 -20.91 0.38 -14.70
N LEU A 35 -20.12 -0.13 -13.74
CA LEU A 35 -18.73 0.25 -13.51
C LEU A 35 -17.73 -0.82 -13.94
N GLU A 36 -18.15 -2.02 -14.32
CA GLU A 36 -17.26 -3.16 -14.62
C GLU A 36 -16.28 -2.90 -15.77
N ASP A 37 -16.64 -2.07 -16.74
CA ASP A 37 -15.80 -1.72 -17.91
C ASP A 37 -15.08 -0.38 -17.76
N LYS A 38 -15.23 0.31 -16.62
CA LYS A 38 -14.68 1.65 -16.41
C LYS A 38 -13.26 1.60 -15.83
N ASP A 39 -12.54 2.71 -16.00
CA ASP A 39 -11.25 2.93 -15.34
C ASP A 39 -11.42 3.14 -13.83
N LEU A 40 -10.32 2.97 -13.07
CA LEU A 40 -10.35 3.07 -11.61
C LEU A 40 -10.82 4.44 -11.11
N TYR A 41 -10.48 5.52 -11.81
CA TYR A 41 -10.93 6.86 -11.43
C TYR A 41 -12.46 6.96 -11.49
N THR A 42 -13.05 6.52 -12.60
CA THR A 42 -14.50 6.49 -12.79
C THR A 42 -15.18 5.60 -11.75
N ILE A 43 -14.62 4.40 -11.50
CA ILE A 43 -15.14 3.49 -10.49
C ILE A 43 -15.20 4.17 -9.12
N ILE A 44 -14.11 4.75 -8.64
CA ILE A 44 -14.04 5.34 -7.30
C ILE A 44 -14.92 6.59 -7.17
N THR A 45 -14.99 7.40 -8.22
CA THR A 45 -15.78 8.64 -8.17
C THR A 45 -17.27 8.44 -8.30
N HIS A 46 -17.73 7.30 -8.83
CA HIS A 46 -19.16 6.98 -9.01
C HIS A 46 -19.64 5.82 -8.11
N ALA A 47 -18.76 5.25 -7.32
CA ALA A 47 -19.13 4.14 -6.44
C ALA A 47 -20.09 4.59 -5.34
N LYS A 48 -21.28 4.02 -5.31
CA LYS A 48 -22.35 4.35 -4.33
C LYS A 48 -21.91 4.17 -2.86
N CYS A 49 -20.93 3.30 -2.59
CA CYS A 49 -20.38 3.12 -1.25
C CYS A 49 -19.69 4.39 -0.71
N TYR A 50 -19.35 5.34 -1.57
CA TYR A 50 -18.77 6.63 -1.19
C TYR A 50 -19.75 7.79 -1.18
N ASP A 51 -21.02 7.55 -1.48
CA ASP A 51 -22.05 8.59 -1.46
C ASP A 51 -22.13 9.24 -0.06
N GLY A 52 -22.04 10.57 -0.05
CA GLY A 52 -22.06 11.35 1.19
C GLY A 52 -20.78 11.37 2.00
N LEU A 53 -19.72 10.64 1.61
CA LEU A 53 -18.42 10.74 2.24
C LEU A 53 -17.77 12.08 1.87
N LYS A 54 -17.27 12.76 2.89
CA LYS A 54 -16.54 14.02 2.71
C LYS A 54 -15.04 13.74 2.81
N ALA A 55 -14.28 14.39 1.96
CA ALA A 55 -12.82 14.40 2.11
C ALA A 55 -12.43 14.94 3.50
N PRO A 56 -11.37 14.40 4.13
CA PRO A 56 -10.88 14.94 5.39
C PRO A 56 -10.57 16.43 5.23
N SER A 57 -10.94 17.24 6.22
CA SER A 57 -10.56 18.65 6.22
C SER A 57 -9.03 18.76 6.34
N SER A 58 -8.42 19.56 5.47
CA SER A 58 -6.98 19.70 5.32
C SER A 58 -6.26 20.46 6.45
N GLY A 59 -6.89 20.64 7.62
CA GLY A 59 -6.36 21.52 8.65
C GLY A 59 -5.04 21.07 9.26
N VAL A 60 -4.85 19.78 9.52
CA VAL A 60 -3.63 19.25 10.13
C VAL A 60 -3.34 17.86 9.54
N LEU A 61 -2.31 17.77 8.70
CA LEU A 61 -1.96 16.53 7.99
C LEU A 61 -1.67 15.36 8.95
N SER A 62 -1.04 15.63 10.10
CA SER A 62 -0.74 14.63 11.13
C SER A 62 -1.97 14.04 11.84
N LYS A 63 -3.18 14.51 11.54
CA LYS A 63 -4.45 13.93 12.01
C LYS A 63 -5.19 13.15 10.94
N ILE A 64 -4.68 13.10 9.73
CA ILE A 64 -5.30 12.40 8.62
C ILE A 64 -4.75 10.97 8.57
N ARG A 65 -5.62 9.98 8.72
CA ARG A 65 -5.26 8.56 8.80
C ARG A 65 -4.44 8.09 7.60
N TYR A 66 -4.71 8.59 6.40
CA TYR A 66 -3.92 8.27 5.21
C TYR A 66 -2.41 8.54 5.39
N PHE A 67 -2.05 9.55 6.18
CA PHE A 67 -0.65 9.85 6.48
C PHE A 67 -0.15 9.14 7.72
N THR A 68 -0.98 9.04 8.77
CA THR A 68 -0.54 8.52 10.06
C THR A 68 -0.63 6.99 10.18
N GLU A 69 -1.40 6.35 9.31
CA GLU A 69 -1.58 4.89 9.30
C GLU A 69 -1.06 4.27 7.99
N ASP A 70 -1.57 4.71 6.82
CA ASP A 70 -1.24 4.04 5.57
C ASP A 70 0.23 4.21 5.18
N VAL A 71 0.83 5.36 5.42
CA VAL A 71 2.24 5.57 5.10
C VAL A 71 3.14 4.73 6.01
N PRO A 72 3.14 4.88 7.35
CA PRO A 72 4.09 4.15 8.20
C PRO A 72 3.80 2.64 8.28
N TYR A 73 2.54 2.21 8.21
CA TYR A 73 2.18 0.82 8.48
C TYR A 73 1.85 -0.01 7.24
N SER A 74 1.67 0.63 6.07
CA SER A 74 1.47 -0.04 4.79
C SER A 74 2.60 0.23 3.81
N LEU A 75 2.81 1.50 3.40
CA LEU A 75 3.81 1.80 2.37
C LEU A 75 5.24 1.50 2.83
N VAL A 76 5.58 1.78 4.10
CA VAL A 76 6.90 1.43 4.67
C VAL A 76 7.11 -0.08 4.74
N ALA A 77 6.07 -0.86 5.02
CA ALA A 77 6.16 -2.33 4.96
C ALA A 77 6.42 -2.82 3.53
N ILE A 78 5.77 -2.22 2.54
CA ILE A 78 6.02 -2.54 1.12
C ILE A 78 7.47 -2.19 0.74
N GLN A 79 8.00 -1.04 1.16
CA GLN A 79 9.42 -0.69 0.96
C GLN A 79 10.38 -1.72 1.57
N ALA A 80 10.08 -2.20 2.79
CA ALA A 80 10.89 -3.23 3.45
C ALA A 80 10.90 -4.53 2.64
N LEU A 81 9.76 -4.98 2.17
CA LEU A 81 9.64 -6.16 1.30
C LEU A 81 10.31 -5.94 -0.05
N ALA A 82 10.16 -4.76 -0.66
CA ALA A 82 10.83 -4.42 -1.91
C ALA A 82 12.36 -4.48 -1.79
N LYS A 83 12.91 -3.98 -0.67
CA LYS A 83 14.35 -4.05 -0.38
C LYS A 83 14.86 -5.50 -0.34
N ILE A 84 14.14 -6.40 0.34
CA ILE A 84 14.47 -7.84 0.39
C ILE A 84 14.40 -8.46 -1.01
N ALA A 85 13.37 -8.11 -1.77
CA ALA A 85 13.15 -8.61 -3.13
C ALA A 85 14.10 -7.99 -4.18
N LYS A 86 14.86 -6.96 -3.81
CA LYS A 86 15.65 -6.11 -4.74
C LYS A 86 14.79 -5.57 -5.89
N ALA A 87 13.55 -5.24 -5.59
CA ALA A 87 12.59 -4.63 -6.50
C ALA A 87 12.55 -3.12 -6.29
N GLU A 88 12.30 -2.39 -7.37
CA GLU A 88 12.19 -0.93 -7.32
C GLU A 88 10.73 -0.51 -7.05
N THR A 89 10.56 0.46 -6.15
CA THR A 89 9.27 1.04 -5.79
C THR A 89 9.31 2.58 -5.83
N PRO A 90 9.68 3.17 -6.99
CA PRO A 90 9.96 4.61 -7.06
C PRO A 90 8.77 5.50 -6.72
N VAL A 91 7.55 5.08 -7.02
CA VAL A 91 6.35 5.86 -6.69
C VAL A 91 6.06 5.80 -5.19
N ILE A 92 6.12 4.61 -4.60
CA ILE A 92 5.94 4.43 -3.15
C ILE A 92 7.04 5.19 -2.39
N ASP A 93 8.30 5.08 -2.82
CA ASP A 93 9.44 5.77 -2.21
C ASP A 93 9.27 7.30 -2.23
N SER A 94 8.81 7.83 -3.36
CA SER A 94 8.54 9.25 -3.52
C SER A 94 7.43 9.72 -2.57
N ILE A 95 6.36 8.96 -2.43
CA ILE A 95 5.23 9.28 -1.54
C ILE A 95 5.68 9.24 -0.08
N VAL A 96 6.37 8.19 0.34
CA VAL A 96 6.88 8.07 1.72
C VAL A 96 7.81 9.24 2.05
N THR A 97 8.73 9.57 1.14
CA THR A 97 9.66 10.70 1.30
C THR A 97 8.92 12.01 1.42
N LEU A 98 7.99 12.29 0.51
CA LEU A 98 7.20 13.53 0.52
C LEU A 98 6.41 13.67 1.81
N VAL A 99 5.66 12.63 2.20
CA VAL A 99 4.80 12.67 3.39
C VAL A 99 5.63 12.87 4.65
N ARG A 100 6.76 12.17 4.80
CA ARG A 100 7.67 12.34 5.94
C ARG A 100 8.30 13.73 6.00
N THR A 101 8.43 14.40 4.86
CA THR A 101 9.00 15.76 4.79
C THR A 101 7.98 16.83 5.19
N VAL A 102 6.70 16.64 4.85
CA VAL A 102 5.69 17.69 5.01
C VAL A 102 4.77 17.52 6.23
N VAL A 103 4.75 16.33 6.85
CA VAL A 103 3.87 16.08 8.00
C VAL A 103 4.58 16.41 9.32
N GLU A 104 3.99 17.34 10.07
CA GLU A 104 4.41 17.77 11.39
C GLU A 104 3.32 17.43 12.45
N PRO A 105 3.65 16.88 13.63
CA PRO A 105 4.97 16.36 14.02
C PRO A 105 5.38 15.11 13.22
N ALA A 106 6.66 14.76 13.27
CA ALA A 106 7.21 13.63 12.53
C ALA A 106 6.42 12.33 12.74
N LEU A 107 6.15 11.62 11.67
CA LEU A 107 5.48 10.32 11.72
C LEU A 107 6.39 9.24 12.35
N PRO A 108 5.80 8.17 12.94
CA PRO A 108 6.58 7.03 13.40
C PRO A 108 7.34 6.37 12.23
N GLU A 109 8.42 5.68 12.53
CA GLU A 109 9.19 4.94 11.52
C GLU A 109 8.33 3.92 10.76
N GLY A 110 7.36 3.33 11.45
CA GLY A 110 6.44 2.36 10.89
C GLY A 110 7.01 0.96 10.80
N ARG A 111 6.46 0.14 9.92
CA ARG A 111 6.86 -1.27 9.73
C ARG A 111 8.10 -1.39 8.85
N THR A 112 9.23 -0.95 9.39
CA THR A 112 10.54 -1.13 8.76
C THR A 112 10.97 -2.60 8.74
N MET A 113 12.04 -2.95 8.04
CA MET A 113 12.63 -4.30 8.10
C MET A 113 12.83 -4.78 9.52
N LYS A 114 13.37 -3.91 10.40
CA LYS A 114 13.61 -4.22 11.81
C LYS A 114 12.31 -4.52 12.57
N GLU A 115 11.28 -3.70 12.39
CA GLU A 115 9.98 -3.89 13.04
C GLU A 115 9.24 -5.14 12.54
N LEU A 116 9.52 -5.56 11.30
CA LEU A 116 9.02 -6.82 10.74
C LEU A 116 9.87 -8.04 11.13
N GLY A 117 10.96 -7.84 11.87
CA GLY A 117 11.85 -8.91 12.28
C GLY A 117 12.84 -9.37 11.21
N PHE A 118 13.02 -8.58 10.14
CA PHE A 118 13.92 -8.89 9.04
C PHE A 118 15.31 -8.27 9.22
N THR A 119 16.32 -8.93 8.66
CA THR A 119 17.72 -8.48 8.62
C THR A 119 18.16 -8.23 7.17
N GLU A 120 19.39 -7.71 6.99
CA GLU A 120 19.97 -7.52 5.67
C GLU A 120 20.21 -8.86 4.92
N ASP A 121 20.31 -9.98 5.65
CA ASP A 121 20.50 -11.32 5.08
C ASP A 121 19.18 -12.03 4.78
N THR A 122 18.04 -11.47 5.18
CA THR A 122 16.72 -12.06 4.93
C THR A 122 16.46 -12.13 3.43
N THR A 123 16.03 -13.28 2.95
CA THR A 123 15.70 -13.53 1.55
C THR A 123 14.19 -13.62 1.32
N VAL A 124 13.77 -13.51 0.06
CA VAL A 124 12.36 -13.73 -0.34
C VAL A 124 11.86 -15.10 0.13
N LYS A 125 12.70 -16.13 0.07
CA LYS A 125 12.33 -17.48 0.53
C LYS A 125 12.07 -17.54 2.03
N ASP A 126 12.86 -16.83 2.82
CA ASP A 126 12.70 -16.77 4.28
C ASP A 126 11.36 -16.08 4.63
N VAL A 127 11.02 -14.98 3.94
CA VAL A 127 9.75 -14.30 4.14
C VAL A 127 8.56 -15.21 3.79
N ILE A 128 8.61 -15.92 2.67
CA ILE A 128 7.57 -16.87 2.27
C ILE A 128 7.44 -17.97 3.34
N ALA A 129 8.57 -18.58 3.76
CA ALA A 129 8.56 -19.63 4.78
C ALA A 129 7.95 -19.16 6.11
N MET A 130 8.27 -17.93 6.55
CA MET A 130 7.67 -17.33 7.74
C MET A 130 6.15 -17.17 7.61
N CYS A 131 5.67 -16.70 6.46
CA CYS A 131 4.23 -16.54 6.22
C CYS A 131 3.49 -17.89 6.16
N ASP A 132 4.15 -18.94 5.67
CA ASP A 132 3.60 -20.30 5.60
C ASP A 132 3.69 -21.05 6.94
N GLY A 133 4.24 -20.43 7.99
CA GLY A 133 4.41 -21.06 9.31
C GLY A 133 5.52 -22.12 9.36
N ASN A 134 6.46 -22.10 8.42
CA ASN A 134 7.56 -23.06 8.29
C ASN A 134 8.91 -22.46 8.76
N ALA A 135 8.89 -21.37 9.53
CA ALA A 135 10.10 -20.69 10.03
C ALA A 135 10.49 -21.18 11.44
#